data_d6b4239bd5af8f9ec762eb15a185f75e
#
_entry.id   d6b4239bd5af8f9ec762eb15a185f75e
#
_cell.length_a   1.000
_cell.length_b   1.000
_cell.length_c   1.000
_cell.angle_alpha   90.00
_cell.angle_beta   90.00
_cell.angle_gamma   90.00
#
_symmetry.space_group_name_H-M   'P 1'
#
loop_
_entity.id
_entity.type
_entity.pdbx_description
1 polymer ?
#
loop_
_entity_poly.entity_id
_entity_poly.type
_entity_poly.pdbx_seq_one_letter_code
_entity_poly.pdbx_strand_id
1 'polypeptide(L)'
;TFGGNPLACRVGCTVLDIVEQQGLLHNAAEQGERLLRRLRESLGSHPNVVRIRGLGLMIGIELNQPIRDLCLTAAQEFGVLINVTRGQTIRLLPPLVIDETDVEMIVAGIAGALG
;
A
#
# COMPACT_ATOMS: atom_id res chain seq x y z
N THR A 1 15.10 -23.82 -10.49
CA THR A 1 15.68 -24.20 -11.78
C THR A 1 16.42 -23.04 -12.43
N PHE A 2 15.89 -21.81 -12.41
CA PHE A 2 16.54 -20.64 -13.02
C PHE A 2 17.26 -19.72 -12.02
N GLY A 3 17.33 -20.09 -10.76
CA GLY A 3 18.00 -19.32 -9.71
C GLY A 3 19.49 -19.21 -9.97
N GLY A 4 20.06 -18.02 -9.74
CA GLY A 4 21.49 -17.77 -9.90
C GLY A 4 21.97 -17.59 -11.34
N ASN A 5 21.07 -17.51 -12.35
CA ASN A 5 21.52 -17.22 -13.71
C ASN A 5 22.08 -15.78 -13.81
N PRO A 6 23.08 -15.53 -14.70
CA PRO A 6 23.80 -14.26 -14.75
C PRO A 6 22.89 -13.04 -14.99
N LEU A 7 21.85 -13.17 -15.80
CA LEU A 7 20.91 -12.09 -16.10
C LEU A 7 20.11 -11.70 -14.84
N ALA A 8 19.52 -12.69 -14.16
CA ALA A 8 18.75 -12.43 -12.94
C ALA A 8 19.64 -11.86 -11.83
N CYS A 9 20.87 -12.36 -11.68
CA CYS A 9 21.82 -11.80 -10.71
C CYS A 9 22.16 -10.34 -11.02
N ARG A 10 22.40 -10.01 -12.30
CA ARG A 10 22.67 -8.62 -12.72
C ARG A 10 21.49 -7.70 -12.45
N VAL A 11 20.27 -8.13 -12.77
CA VAL A 11 19.04 -7.39 -12.46
C VAL A 11 18.90 -7.18 -10.96
N GLY A 12 19.13 -8.22 -10.15
CA GLY A 12 19.08 -8.11 -8.69
C GLY A 12 20.07 -7.09 -8.13
N CYS A 13 21.32 -7.09 -8.59
CA CYS A 13 22.31 -6.07 -8.21
C CYS A 13 21.84 -4.67 -8.61
N THR A 14 21.33 -4.50 -9.83
CA THR A 14 20.83 -3.20 -10.30
C THR A 14 19.66 -2.69 -9.44
N VAL A 15 18.76 -3.56 -9.00
CA VAL A 15 17.66 -3.17 -8.09
C VAL A 15 18.21 -2.67 -6.76
N LEU A 16 19.20 -3.36 -6.18
CA LEU A 16 19.82 -2.92 -4.92
C LEU A 16 20.54 -1.58 -5.08
N ASP A 17 21.29 -1.40 -6.17
CA ASP A 17 21.95 -0.13 -6.51
C ASP A 17 20.92 1.03 -6.61
N ILE A 18 19.78 0.80 -7.25
CA ILE A 18 18.70 1.80 -7.37
C ILE A 18 18.11 2.14 -6.01
N VAL A 19 17.83 1.13 -5.18
CA VAL A 19 17.28 1.33 -3.82
C VAL A 19 18.19 2.24 -2.98
N GLU A 20 19.51 2.00 -3.05
CA GLU A 20 20.50 2.80 -2.32
C GLU A 20 20.67 4.21 -2.93
N GLN A 21 20.91 4.30 -4.24
CA GLN A 21 21.23 5.56 -4.91
C GLN A 21 20.08 6.56 -4.92
N GLN A 22 18.85 6.07 -5.00
CA GLN A 22 17.64 6.90 -4.98
C GLN A 22 17.07 7.12 -3.58
N GLY A 23 17.71 6.61 -2.54
CA GLY A 23 17.26 6.78 -1.15
C GLY A 23 15.88 6.17 -0.87
N LEU A 24 15.52 5.07 -1.56
CA LEU A 24 14.16 4.53 -1.50
C LEU A 24 13.80 3.96 -0.13
N LEU A 25 14.77 3.58 0.70
CA LEU A 25 14.51 3.18 2.09
C LEU A 25 13.99 4.35 2.92
N HIS A 26 14.60 5.54 2.73
CA HIS A 26 14.15 6.76 3.40
C HIS A 26 12.75 7.17 2.92
N ASN A 27 12.54 7.18 1.61
CA ASN A 27 11.24 7.48 1.02
C ASN A 27 10.14 6.51 1.53
N ALA A 28 10.43 5.22 1.59
CA ALA A 28 9.48 4.23 2.12
C ALA A 28 9.12 4.47 3.59
N ALA A 29 10.07 4.92 4.40
CA ALA A 29 9.80 5.27 5.80
C ALA A 29 8.93 6.53 5.89
N GLU A 30 9.31 7.60 5.19
CA GLU A 30 8.62 8.89 5.23
C GLU A 30 7.20 8.80 4.67
N GLN A 31 7.05 8.28 3.44
CA GLN A 31 5.73 8.13 2.82
C GLN A 31 4.87 7.09 3.54
N GLY A 32 5.48 6.07 4.12
CA GLY A 32 4.79 5.07 4.94
C GLY A 32 4.19 5.68 6.22
N GLU A 33 4.94 6.50 6.94
CA GLU A 33 4.42 7.24 8.10
C GLU A 33 3.33 8.24 7.72
N ARG A 34 3.52 8.96 6.62
CA ARG A 34 2.52 9.87 6.07
C ARG A 34 1.22 9.12 5.73
N LEU A 35 1.32 8.04 4.96
CA LEU A 35 0.18 7.23 4.55
C LEU A 35 -0.56 6.66 5.77
N LEU A 36 0.17 6.13 6.74
CA LEU A 36 -0.41 5.58 7.96
C LEU A 36 -1.16 6.64 8.79
N ARG A 37 -0.59 7.85 8.91
CA ARG A 37 -1.22 8.99 9.58
C ARG A 37 -2.49 9.41 8.84
N ARG A 38 -2.42 9.64 7.53
CA ARG A 38 -3.54 10.07 6.70
C ARG A 38 -4.70 9.06 6.71
N LEU A 39 -4.40 7.77 6.64
CA LEU A 39 -5.39 6.72 6.76
C LEU A 39 -6.07 6.73 8.14
N ARG A 40 -5.34 6.97 9.22
CA ARG A 40 -5.92 7.07 10.57
C ARG A 40 -6.82 8.31 10.72
N GLU A 41 -6.40 9.44 10.15
CA GLU A 41 -7.21 10.67 10.13
C GLU A 41 -8.51 10.48 9.35
N SER A 42 -8.45 9.83 8.19
CA SER A 42 -9.60 9.62 7.31
C SER A 42 -10.52 8.50 7.76
N LEU A 43 -9.96 7.37 8.22
CA LEU A 43 -10.70 6.13 8.45
C LEU A 43 -10.73 5.69 9.92
N GLY A 44 -10.07 6.40 10.83
CA GLY A 44 -9.97 5.98 12.24
C GLY A 44 -11.31 5.93 12.97
N SER A 45 -12.32 6.68 12.50
CA SER A 45 -13.69 6.67 13.04
C SER A 45 -14.67 5.89 12.15
N HIS A 46 -14.19 5.26 11.08
CA HIS A 46 -15.08 4.55 10.16
C HIS A 46 -15.65 3.28 10.81
N PRO A 47 -16.97 3.04 10.77
CA PRO A 47 -17.63 1.96 11.52
C PRO A 47 -17.14 0.55 11.14
N ASN A 48 -16.67 0.36 9.92
CA ASN A 48 -16.17 -0.92 9.45
C ASN A 48 -14.66 -1.11 9.70
N VAL A 49 -13.91 -0.11 10.16
CA VAL A 49 -12.47 -0.19 10.40
C VAL A 49 -12.18 -0.50 11.86
N VAL A 50 -11.57 -1.64 12.11
CA VAL A 50 -11.17 -2.09 13.46
C VAL A 50 -9.80 -1.56 13.83
N ARG A 51 -8.85 -1.61 12.87
CA ARG A 51 -7.45 -1.29 13.14
C ARG A 51 -6.70 -0.93 11.86
N ILE A 52 -5.81 0.05 11.96
CA ILE A 52 -4.86 0.42 10.91
C ILE A 52 -3.45 0.26 11.47
N ARG A 53 -2.63 -0.56 10.83
CA ARG A 53 -1.25 -0.85 11.23
C ARG A 53 -0.32 -0.96 10.03
N GLY A 54 0.96 -0.73 10.24
CA GLY A 54 1.95 -0.85 9.16
C GLY A 54 3.36 -0.56 9.62
N LEU A 55 4.30 -0.87 8.73
CA LEU A 55 5.70 -0.51 8.83
C LEU A 55 6.18 -0.13 7.43
N GLY A 56 6.74 1.07 7.29
CA GLY A 56 7.03 1.63 5.96
C GLY A 56 5.77 1.59 5.10
N LEU A 57 5.90 1.18 3.86
CA LEU A 57 4.80 1.10 2.89
C LEU A 57 3.96 -0.19 2.98
N MET A 58 4.29 -1.10 3.89
CA MET A 58 3.45 -2.29 4.15
C MET A 58 2.38 -1.96 5.17
N ILE A 59 1.15 -1.70 4.73
CA ILE A 59 0.04 -1.28 5.59
C ILE A 59 -1.13 -2.25 5.48
N GLY A 60 -1.76 -2.52 6.63
CA GLY A 60 -2.97 -3.31 6.75
C GLY A 60 -4.08 -2.53 7.43
N ILE A 61 -5.27 -2.54 6.82
CA ILE A 61 -6.51 -1.99 7.39
C ILE A 61 -7.43 -3.18 7.66
N GLU A 62 -7.66 -3.46 8.94
CA GLU A 62 -8.50 -4.56 9.40
C GLU A 62 -9.97 -4.09 9.47
N LEU A 63 -10.85 -4.83 8.83
CA LEU A 63 -12.29 -4.56 8.81
C LEU A 63 -13.02 -5.51 9.77
N ASN A 64 -14.14 -5.07 10.34
CA ASN A 64 -14.98 -5.88 11.21
C ASN A 64 -15.77 -6.96 10.45
N GLN A 65 -15.98 -6.77 9.14
CA GLN A 65 -16.68 -7.70 8.27
C GLN A 65 -16.15 -7.61 6.83
N PRO A 66 -16.31 -8.67 6.03
CA PRO A 66 -15.99 -8.62 4.61
C PRO A 66 -16.89 -7.61 3.88
N ILE A 67 -16.29 -6.82 3.01
CA ILE A 67 -17.03 -5.94 2.09
C ILE A 67 -16.98 -6.57 0.70
N ARG A 68 -18.17 -6.85 0.17
CA ARG A 68 -18.31 -7.46 -1.15
C ARG A 68 -17.74 -6.52 -2.21
N ASP A 69 -17.04 -7.11 -3.18
CA ASP A 69 -16.52 -6.42 -4.36
C ASP A 69 -15.61 -5.21 -4.08
N LEU A 70 -15.12 -5.05 -2.84
CA LEU A 70 -14.30 -3.90 -2.43
C LEU A 70 -13.10 -3.64 -3.36
N CYS A 71 -12.40 -4.70 -3.79
CA CYS A 71 -11.28 -4.56 -4.73
C CYS A 71 -11.75 -4.05 -6.10
N LEU A 72 -12.92 -4.48 -6.54
CA LEU A 72 -13.50 -4.08 -7.83
C LEU A 72 -13.94 -2.61 -7.77
N THR A 73 -14.65 -2.23 -6.73
CA THR A 73 -15.08 -0.84 -6.48
C THR A 73 -13.88 0.10 -6.40
N ALA A 74 -12.86 -0.25 -5.60
CA ALA A 74 -11.64 0.55 -5.48
C ALA A 74 -10.95 0.77 -6.84
N ALA A 75 -10.88 -0.29 -7.67
CA ALA A 75 -10.24 -0.22 -8.96
C ALA A 75 -11.06 0.57 -10.00
N GLN A 76 -12.36 0.30 -10.11
CA GLN A 76 -13.20 0.83 -11.18
C GLN A 76 -13.69 2.25 -10.91
N GLU A 77 -14.05 2.56 -9.68
CA GLU A 77 -14.64 3.84 -9.33
C GLU A 77 -13.60 4.85 -8.82
N PHE A 78 -12.54 4.35 -8.17
CA PHE A 78 -11.53 5.20 -7.51
C PHE A 78 -10.12 5.06 -8.07
N GLY A 79 -9.88 4.15 -9.04
CA GLY A 79 -8.58 4.00 -9.70
C GLY A 79 -7.46 3.44 -8.81
N VAL A 80 -7.79 2.82 -7.68
CA VAL A 80 -6.80 2.29 -6.72
C VAL A 80 -6.87 0.76 -6.70
N LEU A 81 -5.74 0.12 -6.99
CA LEU A 81 -5.60 -1.33 -6.88
C LEU A 81 -5.26 -1.72 -5.44
N ILE A 82 -6.14 -2.46 -4.81
CA ILE A 82 -5.95 -2.98 -3.46
C ILE A 82 -6.03 -4.52 -3.45
N ASN A 83 -5.49 -5.11 -2.39
CA ASN A 83 -5.63 -6.55 -2.14
C ASN A 83 -6.31 -6.76 -0.79
N VAL A 84 -7.34 -7.61 -0.74
CA VAL A 84 -8.01 -7.99 0.50
C VAL A 84 -7.60 -9.41 0.88
N THR A 85 -6.93 -9.54 2.01
CA THR A 85 -6.46 -10.83 2.53
C THR A 85 -7.40 -11.33 3.63
N ARG A 86 -7.57 -12.65 3.71
CA ARG A 86 -8.47 -13.31 4.69
C ARG A 86 -9.90 -12.74 4.72
N GLY A 87 -10.33 -12.12 3.60
CA GLY A 87 -11.65 -11.53 3.45
C GLY A 87 -11.90 -10.21 4.21
N GLN A 88 -11.03 -9.80 5.10
CA GLN A 88 -11.26 -8.68 6.03
C GLN A 88 -10.08 -7.72 6.19
N THR A 89 -8.95 -7.95 5.55
CA THR A 89 -7.79 -7.06 5.69
C THR A 89 -7.39 -6.47 4.35
N ILE A 90 -7.58 -5.18 4.16
CA ILE A 90 -7.01 -4.45 3.03
C ILE A 90 -5.50 -4.38 3.26
N ARG A 91 -4.74 -4.92 2.32
CA ARG A 91 -3.28 -4.85 2.32
C ARG A 91 -2.80 -3.90 1.25
N LEU A 92 -2.03 -2.92 1.66
CA LEU A 92 -1.38 -1.95 0.79
C LEU A 92 0.12 -2.25 0.71
N LEU A 93 0.63 -2.23 -0.50
CA LEU A 93 2.06 -2.36 -0.84
C LEU A 93 2.34 -1.49 -2.07
N PRO A 94 2.26 -0.16 -1.94
CA PRO A 94 2.57 0.72 -3.05
C PRO A 94 4.07 0.65 -3.42
N PRO A 95 4.45 1.08 -4.63
CA PRO A 95 5.85 1.14 -5.05
C PRO A 95 6.71 2.01 -4.12
N LEU A 96 8.00 1.69 -3.99
CA LEU A 96 8.93 2.44 -3.14
C LEU A 96 9.14 3.90 -3.58
N VAL A 97 8.72 4.24 -4.80
CA VAL A 97 8.91 5.55 -5.45
C VAL A 97 7.70 6.47 -5.33
N ILE A 98 6.66 6.09 -4.57
CA ILE A 98 5.49 6.95 -4.40
C ILE A 98 5.85 8.29 -3.75
N ASP A 99 5.07 9.31 -4.08
CA ASP A 99 5.18 10.65 -3.52
C ASP A 99 3.95 11.04 -2.67
N GLU A 100 3.91 12.29 -2.23
CA GLU A 100 2.80 12.83 -1.43
C GLU A 100 1.46 12.81 -2.17
N THR A 101 1.48 13.05 -3.48
CA THR A 101 0.27 13.04 -4.33
C THR A 101 -0.32 11.65 -4.41
N ASP A 102 0.54 10.64 -4.57
CA ASP A 102 0.16 9.24 -4.57
C ASP A 102 -0.47 8.82 -3.23
N VAL A 103 0.12 9.29 -2.12
CA VAL A 103 -0.43 9.03 -0.78
C VAL A 103 -1.85 9.57 -0.65
N GLU A 104 -2.10 10.81 -1.05
CA GLU A 104 -3.45 11.40 -0.99
C GLU A 104 -4.44 10.66 -1.91
N MET A 105 -4.02 10.26 -3.10
CA MET A 105 -4.83 9.48 -4.03
C MET A 105 -5.20 8.11 -3.43
N ILE A 106 -4.24 7.41 -2.82
CA ILE A 106 -4.50 6.13 -2.15
C ILE A 106 -5.51 6.30 -1.02
N VAL A 107 -5.33 7.31 -0.16
CA VAL A 107 -6.22 7.57 0.98
C VAL A 107 -7.64 7.88 0.50
N ALA A 108 -7.79 8.79 -0.47
CA ALA A 108 -9.08 9.16 -1.02
C ALA A 108 -9.78 7.97 -1.69
N GLY A 109 -9.03 7.16 -2.45
CA GLY A 109 -9.57 5.99 -3.13
C GLY A 109 -10.06 4.92 -2.17
N ILE A 110 -9.33 4.66 -1.08
CA ILE A 110 -9.76 3.69 -0.07
C ILE A 110 -10.96 4.21 0.72
N ALA A 111 -10.95 5.49 1.11
CA ALA A 111 -12.08 6.10 1.80
C ALA A 111 -13.34 6.06 0.95
N GLY A 112 -13.26 6.42 -0.32
CA GLY A 112 -14.39 6.33 -1.25
C GLY A 112 -14.90 4.90 -1.46
N ALA A 113 -14.02 3.92 -1.54
CA ALA A 113 -14.42 2.52 -1.72
C ALA A 113 -15.07 1.91 -0.46
N LEU A 114 -14.79 2.44 0.71
CA LEU A 114 -15.40 2.01 1.97
C LEU A 114 -16.76 2.68 2.24
N GLY A 115 -17.04 3.82 1.63
CA GLY A 115 -18.30 4.59 1.75
C GLY A 115 -18.22 5.53 2.91
#